data_9c796f8effa021c2ac63cb94a66034e9
#
_entry.id   9c796f8effa021c2ac63cb94a66034e9
#
_cell.length_a   1.000
_cell.length_b   1.000
_cell.length_c   1.000
_cell.angle_alpha   90.00
_cell.angle_beta   90.00
_cell.angle_gamma   90.00
#
_symmetry.space_group_name_H-M   'P 1'
#
loop_
_entity.id
_entity.type
_entity.pdbx_description
1 polymer ?
#
loop_
_entity_poly.entity_id
_entity_poly.type
_entity_poly.pdbx_seq_one_letter_code
_entity_poly.pdbx_strand_id
1 'polypeptide(L)'
;MRPTAGQVFGSRYELVSRIAIGGMGEVWKANDGVIGRTVAIKILKDEYMGDPGFRERFRAEARHAALVNHEGIANVFDYGEEDGSAYLVMELVPGEALSSVLEREKILPATKVLKYVAQTAAALHAAHQAGLVHRDIKPGNLLITPDGTVKITDFGIARLADQVPLTATGQVMGTVQYLAPEQAGGKPASPLTDVYSLGIVAYEALAGKRPFRGESQVAIAMAQIKEAPPALPSSIPEEVRKL
;
A
#
# COMPACT_ATOMS: atom_id res chain seq x y z
N MET A 1 15.92 -11.05 -13.34
CA MET A 1 16.67 -11.94 -12.39
C MET A 1 15.77 -12.31 -11.21
N ARG A 2 15.85 -13.53 -10.64
CA ARG A 2 15.12 -13.87 -9.39
C ARG A 2 16.05 -13.61 -8.20
N PRO A 3 15.68 -12.72 -7.26
CA PRO A 3 16.49 -12.49 -6.07
C PRO A 3 16.60 -13.76 -5.20
N THR A 4 17.76 -13.96 -4.59
CA THR A 4 18.07 -15.09 -3.71
C THR A 4 18.74 -14.62 -2.43
N ALA A 5 18.61 -15.40 -1.34
CA ALA A 5 19.31 -15.10 -0.09
C ALA A 5 20.85 -15.11 -0.32
N GLY A 6 21.55 -14.21 0.31
CA GLY A 6 22.99 -13.97 0.15
C GLY A 6 23.35 -13.06 -1.03
N GLN A 7 22.41 -12.73 -1.92
CA GLN A 7 22.66 -11.76 -2.99
C GLN A 7 22.80 -10.36 -2.39
N VAL A 8 23.76 -9.57 -2.92
CA VAL A 8 24.02 -8.20 -2.45
C VAL A 8 23.59 -7.21 -3.51
N PHE A 9 22.77 -6.24 -3.12
CA PHE A 9 22.32 -5.11 -3.94
C PHE A 9 23.06 -3.83 -3.58
N GLY A 10 23.46 -3.05 -4.60
CA GLY A 10 24.18 -1.80 -4.42
C GLY A 10 25.50 -1.97 -3.68
N SER A 11 26.13 -3.14 -3.74
CA SER A 11 27.33 -3.51 -2.97
C SER A 11 27.19 -3.28 -1.45
N ARG A 12 25.94 -3.25 -0.93
CA ARG A 12 25.63 -2.82 0.44
C ARG A 12 24.57 -3.66 1.14
N TYR A 13 23.51 -4.05 0.42
CA TYR A 13 22.33 -4.67 1.02
C TYR A 13 22.30 -6.17 0.73
N GLU A 14 22.69 -6.99 1.72
CA GLU A 14 22.67 -8.45 1.61
C GLU A 14 21.29 -9.00 1.93
N LEU A 15 20.68 -9.71 0.98
CA LEU A 15 19.36 -10.34 1.16
C LEU A 15 19.43 -11.49 2.15
N VAL A 16 18.55 -11.47 3.16
CA VAL A 16 18.48 -12.50 4.21
C VAL A 16 17.33 -13.48 3.95
N SER A 17 16.12 -12.97 3.87
CA SER A 17 14.91 -13.77 3.67
C SER A 17 13.83 -12.97 2.98
N ARG A 18 13.02 -13.64 2.17
CA ARG A 18 11.89 -13.01 1.49
C ARG A 18 10.73 -12.82 2.45
N ILE A 19 10.20 -11.59 2.50
CA ILE A 19 9.05 -11.19 3.32
C ILE A 19 7.76 -11.38 2.54
N ALA A 20 7.71 -10.90 1.28
CA ALA A 20 6.50 -10.93 0.47
C ALA A 20 6.80 -11.01 -1.03
N ILE A 21 5.82 -11.51 -1.80
CA ILE A 21 5.79 -11.46 -3.26
C ILE A 21 4.56 -10.65 -3.66
N GLY A 22 4.73 -9.65 -4.50
CA GLY A 22 3.66 -8.83 -5.05
C GLY A 22 3.64 -8.82 -6.58
N GLY A 23 2.63 -8.20 -7.14
CA GLY A 23 2.50 -8.04 -8.60
C GLY A 23 3.72 -7.37 -9.23
N MET A 24 4.30 -6.37 -8.56
CA MET A 24 5.38 -5.52 -9.08
C MET A 24 6.78 -5.95 -8.66
N GLY A 25 6.92 -6.92 -7.77
CA GLY A 25 8.23 -7.36 -7.28
C GLY A 25 8.17 -8.14 -5.99
N GLU A 26 9.32 -8.26 -5.36
CA GLU A 26 9.50 -8.98 -4.11
C GLU A 26 10.01 -8.03 -3.02
N VAL A 27 9.56 -8.24 -1.78
CA VAL A 27 10.09 -7.55 -0.60
C VAL A 27 10.93 -8.53 0.21
N TRP A 28 12.14 -8.13 0.51
CA TRP A 28 13.11 -8.92 1.25
C TRP A 28 13.55 -8.22 2.53
N LYS A 29 13.82 -8.99 3.56
CA LYS A 29 14.64 -8.57 4.68
C LYS A 29 16.10 -8.58 4.22
N ALA A 30 16.83 -7.50 4.47
CA ALA A 30 18.24 -7.38 4.10
C ALA A 30 19.06 -6.76 5.23
N ASN A 31 20.36 -7.02 5.23
CA ASN A 31 21.33 -6.39 6.10
C ASN A 31 22.03 -5.26 5.36
N ASP A 32 22.02 -4.05 5.92
CA ASP A 32 22.83 -2.93 5.47
C ASP A 32 24.22 -3.08 6.04
N GLY A 33 25.17 -3.53 5.21
CA GLY A 33 26.54 -3.80 5.62
C GLY A 33 27.38 -2.56 5.94
N VAL A 34 26.90 -1.35 5.59
CA VAL A 34 27.64 -0.10 5.85
C VAL A 34 27.33 0.45 7.25
N ILE A 35 26.07 0.46 7.65
CA ILE A 35 25.67 1.04 8.96
C ILE A 35 25.17 -0.01 9.95
N GLY A 36 25.22 -1.30 9.61
CA GLY A 36 24.96 -2.40 10.54
C GLY A 36 23.52 -2.52 11.02
N ARG A 37 22.53 -2.19 10.15
CA ARG A 37 21.10 -2.34 10.47
C ARG A 37 20.39 -3.29 9.54
N THR A 38 19.27 -3.82 9.98
CA THR A 38 18.36 -4.58 9.13
C THR A 38 17.36 -3.63 8.47
N VAL A 39 17.05 -3.87 7.20
CA VAL A 39 16.14 -3.08 6.38
C VAL A 39 15.18 -3.98 5.60
N ALA A 40 14.12 -3.42 5.06
CA ALA A 40 13.33 -4.03 4.01
C ALA A 40 13.82 -3.49 2.65
N ILE A 41 13.98 -4.36 1.67
CA ILE A 41 14.31 -3.98 0.30
C ILE A 41 13.24 -4.53 -0.65
N LYS A 42 12.61 -3.65 -1.40
CA LYS A 42 11.64 -3.99 -2.45
C LYS A 42 12.37 -3.99 -3.78
N ILE A 43 12.40 -5.14 -4.44
CA ILE A 43 13.06 -5.34 -5.73
C ILE A 43 11.99 -5.47 -6.79
N LEU A 44 12.01 -4.59 -7.79
CA LEU A 44 11.03 -4.59 -8.88
C LEU A 44 11.35 -5.68 -9.90
N LYS A 45 10.32 -6.19 -10.56
CA LYS A 45 10.47 -7.11 -11.68
C LYS A 45 11.07 -6.41 -12.89
N ASP A 46 11.89 -7.13 -13.63
CA ASP A 46 12.60 -6.63 -14.81
C ASP A 46 11.65 -6.11 -15.90
N GLU A 47 10.43 -6.63 -15.98
CA GLU A 47 9.41 -6.21 -16.96
C GLU A 47 9.03 -4.73 -16.86
N TYR A 48 9.14 -4.11 -15.67
CA TYR A 48 8.87 -2.69 -15.48
C TYR A 48 10.05 -1.80 -15.87
N MET A 49 11.24 -2.38 -15.98
CA MET A 49 12.47 -1.62 -16.26
C MET A 49 12.65 -1.30 -17.75
N GLY A 50 11.86 -1.92 -18.63
CA GLY A 50 11.89 -1.68 -20.06
C GLY A 50 11.30 -0.32 -20.48
N ASP A 51 10.50 0.33 -19.63
CA ASP A 51 9.92 1.65 -19.86
C ASP A 51 10.76 2.76 -19.21
N PRO A 52 11.47 3.59 -19.99
CA PRO A 52 12.25 4.72 -19.44
C PRO A 52 11.40 5.70 -18.63
N GLY A 53 10.15 5.95 -19.06
CA GLY A 53 9.21 6.82 -18.35
C GLY A 53 8.82 6.25 -16.99
N PHE A 54 8.68 4.92 -16.87
CA PHE A 54 8.44 4.28 -15.57
C PHE A 54 9.62 4.49 -14.62
N ARG A 55 10.86 4.30 -15.08
CA ARG A 55 12.07 4.47 -14.24
C ARG A 55 12.20 5.90 -13.70
N GLU A 56 12.01 6.90 -14.55
CA GLU A 56 12.07 8.30 -14.12
C GLU A 56 11.01 8.63 -13.07
N ARG A 57 9.77 8.19 -13.29
CA ARG A 57 8.66 8.38 -12.34
C ARG A 57 8.92 7.67 -11.02
N PHE A 58 9.37 6.40 -11.08
CA PHE A 58 9.70 5.62 -9.89
C PHE A 58 10.81 6.30 -9.05
N ARG A 59 11.86 6.80 -9.71
CA ARG A 59 12.95 7.55 -9.07
C ARG A 59 12.44 8.86 -8.42
N ALA A 60 11.59 9.60 -9.12
CA ALA A 60 11.01 10.83 -8.59
C ALA A 60 10.14 10.59 -7.36
N GLU A 61 9.26 9.58 -7.42
CA GLU A 61 8.39 9.21 -6.29
C GLU A 61 9.20 8.66 -5.09
N ALA A 62 10.24 7.86 -5.34
CA ALA A 62 11.14 7.39 -4.29
C ALA A 62 11.82 8.56 -3.55
N ARG A 63 12.26 9.59 -4.30
CA ARG A 63 12.81 10.81 -3.70
C ARG A 63 11.77 11.57 -2.88
N HIS A 64 10.55 11.71 -3.37
CA HIS A 64 9.48 12.37 -2.63
C HIS A 64 9.12 11.58 -1.36
N ALA A 65 9.02 10.25 -1.45
CA ALA A 65 8.76 9.40 -0.29
C ALA A 65 9.86 9.50 0.78
N ALA A 66 11.12 9.65 0.36
CA ALA A 66 12.26 9.82 1.28
C ALA A 66 12.23 11.15 2.05
N LEU A 67 11.50 12.15 1.58
CA LEU A 67 11.34 13.45 2.27
C LEU A 67 10.26 13.43 3.34
N VAL A 68 9.36 12.43 3.32
CA VAL A 68 8.28 12.34 4.30
C VAL A 68 8.80 11.64 5.55
N ASN A 69 8.76 12.34 6.67
CA ASN A 69 9.13 11.79 7.98
C ASN A 69 7.92 11.89 8.92
N HIS A 70 7.31 10.76 9.24
CA HIS A 70 6.18 10.66 10.16
C HIS A 70 6.19 9.29 10.82
N GLU A 71 5.88 9.20 12.10
CA GLU A 71 5.89 7.92 12.85
C GLU A 71 4.99 6.84 12.24
N GLY A 72 3.88 7.22 11.62
CA GLY A 72 2.93 6.35 10.94
C GLY A 72 3.31 6.00 9.49
N ILE A 73 4.52 6.30 9.03
CA ILE A 73 5.02 6.01 7.69
C ILE A 73 6.34 5.23 7.80
N ALA A 74 6.47 4.14 7.06
CA ALA A 74 7.74 3.45 6.93
C ALA A 74 8.73 4.32 6.13
N ASN A 75 9.86 4.68 6.74
CA ASN A 75 10.84 5.56 6.13
C ASN A 75 11.48 4.91 4.89
N VAL A 76 11.66 5.68 3.83
CA VAL A 76 12.48 5.32 2.68
C VAL A 76 13.91 5.78 2.94
N PHE A 77 14.88 4.86 2.81
CA PHE A 77 16.27 5.11 3.14
C PHE A 77 17.17 5.27 1.92
N ASP A 78 16.88 4.51 0.85
CA ASP A 78 17.74 4.47 -0.33
C ASP A 78 16.96 3.95 -1.55
N TYR A 79 17.50 4.21 -2.72
CA TYR A 79 17.04 3.74 -4.00
C TYR A 79 18.23 3.40 -4.88
N GLY A 80 18.14 2.32 -5.66
CA GLY A 80 19.16 1.98 -6.62
C GLY A 80 18.63 1.23 -7.83
N GLU A 81 19.49 1.16 -8.84
CA GLU A 81 19.28 0.38 -10.05
C GLU A 81 20.49 -0.51 -10.26
N GLU A 82 20.29 -1.81 -10.47
CA GLU A 82 21.36 -2.79 -10.65
C GLU A 82 20.84 -3.95 -11.49
N ASP A 83 21.65 -4.43 -12.44
CA ASP A 83 21.37 -5.59 -13.28
C ASP A 83 19.98 -5.58 -13.97
N GLY A 84 19.53 -4.39 -14.39
CA GLY A 84 18.24 -4.22 -15.05
C GLY A 84 17.04 -4.24 -14.11
N SER A 85 17.24 -4.26 -12.80
CA SER A 85 16.21 -4.14 -11.77
C SER A 85 16.35 -2.82 -11.01
N ALA A 86 15.25 -2.26 -10.50
CA ALA A 86 15.30 -1.18 -9.53
C ALA A 86 14.92 -1.72 -8.14
N TYR A 87 15.50 -1.12 -7.11
CA TYR A 87 15.16 -1.48 -5.74
C TYR A 87 14.97 -0.25 -4.86
N LEU A 88 14.13 -0.39 -3.85
CA LEU A 88 13.84 0.62 -2.85
C LEU A 88 14.17 0.04 -1.47
N VAL A 89 15.00 0.74 -0.71
CA VAL A 89 15.36 0.35 0.65
C VAL A 89 14.54 1.16 1.64
N MET A 90 13.89 0.48 2.57
CA MET A 90 12.97 1.10 3.51
C MET A 90 13.08 0.51 4.91
N GLU A 91 12.44 1.14 5.84
CA GLU A 91 12.31 0.66 7.21
C GLU A 91 11.72 -0.76 7.24
N LEU A 92 12.39 -1.67 7.93
CA LEU A 92 11.82 -2.95 8.27
C LEU A 92 10.92 -2.75 9.50
N VAL A 93 9.62 -2.66 9.26
CA VAL A 93 8.63 -2.45 10.31
C VAL A 93 8.40 -3.76 11.07
N PRO A 94 8.62 -3.80 12.41
CA PRO A 94 8.30 -4.96 13.22
C PRO A 94 6.79 -5.01 13.47
N GLY A 95 6.07 -5.90 12.80
CA GLY A 95 4.63 -5.99 12.94
C GLY A 95 3.98 -6.93 11.96
N GLU A 96 2.66 -7.00 11.97
CA GLU A 96 1.86 -7.77 11.02
C GLU A 96 0.98 -6.84 10.16
N ALA A 97 0.69 -7.26 8.93
CA ALA A 97 -0.24 -6.54 8.08
C ALA A 97 -1.66 -6.59 8.66
N LEU A 98 -2.40 -5.48 8.55
CA LEU A 98 -3.81 -5.44 8.96
C LEU A 98 -4.65 -6.51 8.23
N SER A 99 -4.26 -6.91 7.00
CA SER A 99 -4.89 -8.03 6.30
C SER A 99 -4.82 -9.33 7.08
N SER A 100 -3.66 -9.66 7.68
CA SER A 100 -3.50 -10.86 8.51
C SER A 100 -4.32 -10.77 9.80
N VAL A 101 -4.39 -9.57 10.40
CA VAL A 101 -5.27 -9.31 11.55
C VAL A 101 -6.73 -9.57 11.18
N LEU A 102 -7.20 -9.03 10.04
CA LEU A 102 -8.58 -9.21 9.56
C LEU A 102 -8.89 -10.66 9.15
N GLU A 103 -7.92 -11.38 8.61
CA GLU A 103 -8.08 -12.83 8.32
C GLU A 103 -8.30 -13.64 9.59
N ARG A 104 -7.63 -13.28 10.68
CA ARG A 104 -7.70 -13.96 11.98
C ARG A 104 -8.94 -13.55 12.78
N GLU A 105 -9.15 -12.24 12.94
CA GLU A 105 -10.16 -11.68 13.84
C GLU A 105 -11.51 -11.45 13.16
N LYS A 106 -11.56 -11.36 11.84
CA LYS A 106 -12.72 -11.09 10.97
C LYS A 106 -13.36 -9.72 11.20
N ILE A 107 -13.72 -9.40 12.44
CA ILE A 107 -14.36 -8.14 12.85
C ILE A 107 -13.53 -7.58 14.00
N LEU A 108 -13.20 -6.30 13.91
CA LEU A 108 -12.48 -5.60 14.97
C LEU A 108 -13.44 -4.73 15.81
N PRO A 109 -13.16 -4.57 17.11
CA PRO A 109 -13.89 -3.60 17.94
C PRO A 109 -13.81 -2.20 17.35
N ALA A 110 -14.93 -1.46 17.39
CA ALA A 110 -15.02 -0.11 16.81
C ALA A 110 -13.92 0.84 17.34
N THR A 111 -13.61 0.79 18.63
CA THR A 111 -12.54 1.57 19.26
C THR A 111 -11.16 1.27 18.65
N LYS A 112 -10.88 0.01 18.34
CA LYS A 112 -9.63 -0.42 17.69
C LYS A 112 -9.56 0.08 16.25
N VAL A 113 -10.68 -0.04 15.51
CA VAL A 113 -10.75 0.47 14.12
C VAL A 113 -10.56 1.97 14.09
N LEU A 114 -11.27 2.73 14.93
CA LEU A 114 -11.13 4.18 15.00
C LEU A 114 -9.70 4.62 15.33
N LYS A 115 -9.02 3.92 16.26
CA LYS A 115 -7.62 4.17 16.57
C LYS A 115 -6.73 3.99 15.34
N TYR A 116 -6.91 2.91 14.58
CA TYR A 116 -6.12 2.63 13.38
C TYR A 116 -6.41 3.64 12.26
N VAL A 117 -7.69 3.97 12.05
CA VAL A 117 -8.12 4.97 11.06
C VAL A 117 -7.52 6.34 11.38
N ALA A 118 -7.60 6.78 12.64
CA ALA A 118 -7.06 8.07 13.05
C ALA A 118 -5.54 8.17 12.82
N GLN A 119 -4.78 7.13 13.19
CA GLN A 119 -3.34 7.08 12.95
C GLN A 119 -3.01 7.09 11.45
N THR A 120 -3.72 6.28 10.66
CA THR A 120 -3.52 6.23 9.21
C THR A 120 -3.85 7.56 8.55
N ALA A 121 -4.95 8.21 8.96
CA ALA A 121 -5.36 9.51 8.43
C ALA A 121 -4.32 10.61 8.75
N ALA A 122 -3.76 10.62 9.97
CA ALA A 122 -2.68 11.55 10.34
C ALA A 122 -1.43 11.35 9.50
N ALA A 123 -1.04 10.09 9.27
CA ALA A 123 0.11 9.73 8.43
C ALA A 123 -0.13 10.12 6.95
N LEU A 124 -1.31 9.85 6.42
CA LEU A 124 -1.71 10.28 5.07
C LEU A 124 -1.71 11.79 4.93
N HIS A 125 -2.21 12.51 5.94
CA HIS A 125 -2.17 13.97 5.93
C HIS A 125 -0.74 14.50 5.80
N ALA A 126 0.21 13.95 6.56
CA ALA A 126 1.62 14.33 6.46
C ALA A 126 2.20 14.06 5.06
N ALA A 127 1.88 12.92 4.45
CA ALA A 127 2.28 12.61 3.08
C ALA A 127 1.66 13.58 2.06
N HIS A 128 0.36 13.88 2.19
CA HIS A 128 -0.35 14.79 1.30
C HIS A 128 0.20 16.22 1.38
N GLN A 129 0.58 16.71 2.56
CA GLN A 129 1.24 18.01 2.73
C GLN A 129 2.60 18.08 2.02
N ALA A 130 3.29 16.95 1.90
CA ALA A 130 4.52 16.82 1.12
C ALA A 130 4.27 16.56 -0.39
N GLY A 131 3.01 16.62 -0.86
CA GLY A 131 2.64 16.37 -2.24
C GLY A 131 2.63 14.89 -2.65
N LEU A 132 2.69 13.96 -1.70
CA LEU A 132 2.73 12.52 -1.95
C LEU A 132 1.37 11.89 -1.69
N VAL A 133 0.74 11.32 -2.72
CA VAL A 133 -0.51 10.54 -2.63
C VAL A 133 -0.16 9.07 -2.63
N HIS A 134 -0.74 8.27 -1.74
CA HIS A 134 -0.41 6.84 -1.59
C HIS A 134 -0.96 5.98 -2.73
N ARG A 135 -2.19 6.20 -3.17
CA ARG A 135 -2.87 5.55 -4.32
C ARG A 135 -3.21 4.06 -4.16
N ASP A 136 -2.75 3.39 -3.10
CA ASP A 136 -2.96 1.95 -2.85
C ASP A 136 -3.18 1.64 -1.36
N ILE A 137 -4.02 2.42 -0.68
CA ILE A 137 -4.40 2.14 0.70
C ILE A 137 -5.26 0.88 0.73
N LYS A 138 -4.76 -0.11 1.46
CA LYS A 138 -5.41 -1.42 1.67
C LYS A 138 -4.85 -2.07 2.94
N PRO A 139 -5.52 -3.06 3.53
CA PRO A 139 -5.05 -3.70 4.77
C PRO A 139 -3.63 -4.30 4.68
N GLY A 140 -3.22 -4.75 3.50
CA GLY A 140 -1.87 -5.30 3.28
C GLY A 140 -0.74 -4.27 3.39
N ASN A 141 -1.05 -2.98 3.19
CA ASN A 141 -0.09 -1.88 3.25
C ASN A 141 -0.13 -1.10 4.58
N LEU A 142 -0.93 -1.56 5.54
CA LEU A 142 -1.03 -1.02 6.90
C LEU A 142 -0.44 -2.04 7.88
N LEU A 143 0.77 -1.79 8.36
CA LEU A 143 1.43 -2.67 9.33
C LEU A 143 1.10 -2.22 10.75
N ILE A 144 0.69 -3.18 11.57
CA ILE A 144 0.38 -2.96 12.98
C ILE A 144 1.56 -3.46 13.80
N THR A 145 2.24 -2.55 14.46
CA THR A 145 3.36 -2.87 15.35
C THR A 145 2.87 -3.47 16.67
N PRO A 146 3.73 -4.16 17.44
CA PRO A 146 3.33 -4.79 18.70
C PRO A 146 2.76 -3.82 19.76
N ASP A 147 3.15 -2.55 19.73
CA ASP A 147 2.62 -1.48 20.59
C ASP A 147 1.29 -0.87 20.07
N GLY A 148 0.81 -1.33 18.91
CA GLY A 148 -0.44 -0.88 18.29
C GLY A 148 -0.33 0.43 17.50
N THR A 149 0.89 0.77 17.07
CA THR A 149 1.12 1.85 16.09
C THR A 149 0.84 1.34 14.68
N VAL A 150 0.18 2.15 13.85
CA VAL A 150 -0.02 1.84 12.43
C VAL A 150 1.09 2.49 11.62
N LYS A 151 1.76 1.70 10.77
CA LYS A 151 2.72 2.21 9.79
C LYS A 151 2.26 1.91 8.37
N ILE A 152 2.14 2.95 7.55
CA ILE A 152 1.86 2.84 6.13
C ILE A 152 3.14 2.43 5.41
N THR A 153 3.04 1.42 4.57
CA THR A 153 4.15 0.95 3.71
C THR A 153 3.73 1.01 2.25
N ASP A 154 4.71 0.83 1.34
CA ASP A 154 4.44 0.69 -0.09
C ASP A 154 3.66 1.86 -0.70
N PHE A 155 4.05 3.11 -0.38
CA PHE A 155 3.56 4.25 -1.16
C PHE A 155 3.59 3.90 -2.64
N GLY A 156 2.49 4.20 -3.35
CA GLY A 156 2.20 3.72 -4.71
C GLY A 156 3.19 4.15 -5.79
N ILE A 157 4.49 4.18 -5.43
CA ILE A 157 5.65 4.52 -6.25
C ILE A 157 5.64 3.73 -7.57
N ALA A 158 5.08 2.53 -7.54
CA ALA A 158 5.04 1.64 -8.67
C ALA A 158 3.71 1.67 -9.46
N ARG A 159 2.62 2.26 -8.94
CA ARG A 159 1.31 2.35 -9.63
C ARG A 159 1.21 3.42 -10.73
N LEU A 160 2.27 4.14 -10.98
CA LEU A 160 2.33 5.10 -12.10
C LEU A 160 2.23 4.44 -13.49
N ALA A 161 2.46 3.12 -13.58
CA ALA A 161 2.29 2.37 -14.82
C ALA A 161 0.83 1.96 -15.11
N ASP A 162 -0.07 1.98 -14.10
CA ASP A 162 -1.41 1.40 -14.19
C ASP A 162 -2.53 2.44 -14.45
N GLN A 163 -2.22 3.60 -15.00
CA GLN A 163 -3.24 4.61 -15.40
C GLN A 163 -4.02 4.22 -16.66
N VAL A 164 -4.12 2.93 -16.97
CA VAL A 164 -5.02 2.46 -18.05
C VAL A 164 -6.41 2.29 -17.44
N PRO A 165 -7.44 2.98 -17.97
CA PRO A 165 -8.81 2.82 -17.50
C PRO A 165 -9.22 1.35 -17.52
N LEU A 166 -9.79 0.87 -16.41
CA LEU A 166 -10.32 -0.49 -16.26
C LEU A 166 -11.28 -0.88 -17.38
N THR A 167 -11.92 0.14 -17.98
CA THR A 167 -12.93 -0.01 -19.04
C THR A 167 -12.31 -0.27 -20.42
N ALA A 168 -11.02 0.02 -20.62
CA ALA A 168 -10.41 -0.06 -21.97
C ALA A 168 -9.82 -1.44 -22.28
N THR A 169 -9.34 -2.18 -21.29
CA THR A 169 -8.65 -3.47 -21.51
C THR A 169 -9.33 -4.67 -20.86
N GLY A 170 -10.27 -4.48 -19.94
CA GLY A 170 -10.90 -5.55 -19.16
C GLY A 170 -9.94 -6.30 -18.22
N GLN A 171 -8.68 -5.95 -18.21
CA GLN A 171 -7.66 -6.50 -17.31
C GLN A 171 -7.33 -5.51 -16.19
N VAL A 172 -7.45 -5.97 -14.97
CA VAL A 172 -7.08 -5.20 -13.78
C VAL A 172 -5.82 -5.79 -13.20
N MET A 173 -4.72 -5.05 -13.25
CA MET A 173 -3.55 -5.40 -12.47
C MET A 173 -3.72 -4.86 -11.04
N GLY A 174 -3.82 -5.76 -10.08
CA GLY A 174 -3.86 -5.40 -8.66
C GLY A 174 -5.23 -5.57 -7.99
N THR A 175 -5.32 -5.09 -6.78
CA THR A 175 -6.49 -5.24 -5.90
C THR A 175 -7.50 -4.13 -6.16
N VAL A 176 -8.62 -4.42 -6.82
CA VAL A 176 -9.71 -3.44 -7.09
C VAL A 176 -10.60 -3.15 -5.89
N GLN A 177 -10.55 -4.00 -4.88
CA GLN A 177 -11.50 -3.97 -3.75
C GLN A 177 -11.44 -2.68 -2.92
N TYR A 178 -10.35 -1.93 -3.00
CA TYR A 178 -10.14 -0.67 -2.27
C TYR A 178 -9.94 0.52 -3.23
N LEU A 179 -10.13 0.32 -4.53
CA LEU A 179 -9.90 1.31 -5.55
C LEU A 179 -10.93 2.44 -5.46
N ALA A 180 -10.48 3.68 -5.49
CA ALA A 180 -11.40 4.81 -5.48
C ALA A 180 -12.13 4.96 -6.84
N PRO A 181 -13.36 5.51 -6.87
CA PRO A 181 -14.16 5.67 -8.09
C PRO A 181 -13.41 6.39 -9.22
N GLU A 182 -12.65 7.45 -8.90
CA GLU A 182 -11.87 8.19 -9.89
C GLU A 182 -10.77 7.34 -10.51
N GLN A 183 -10.10 6.48 -9.71
CA GLN A 183 -9.08 5.56 -10.22
C GLN A 183 -9.71 4.50 -11.14
N ALA A 184 -10.86 3.94 -10.73
CA ALA A 184 -11.60 2.99 -11.57
C ALA A 184 -12.06 3.62 -12.90
N GLY A 185 -12.36 4.92 -12.89
CA GLY A 185 -12.72 5.71 -14.06
C GLY A 185 -11.52 6.26 -14.85
N GLY A 186 -10.27 5.90 -14.49
CA GLY A 186 -9.06 6.36 -15.18
C GLY A 186 -8.73 7.84 -14.96
N LYS A 187 -9.28 8.47 -13.93
CA LYS A 187 -8.97 9.85 -13.56
C LYS A 187 -7.73 9.90 -12.64
N PRO A 188 -7.02 11.03 -12.59
CA PRO A 188 -5.89 11.19 -11.68
C PRO A 188 -6.27 10.98 -10.22
N ALA A 189 -5.40 10.31 -9.46
CA ALA A 189 -5.53 10.18 -8.03
C ALA A 189 -5.25 11.51 -7.32
N SER A 190 -5.89 11.71 -6.18
CA SER A 190 -5.75 12.88 -5.31
C SER A 190 -5.69 12.44 -3.85
N PRO A 191 -5.44 13.34 -2.88
CA PRO A 191 -5.58 13.02 -1.46
C PRO A 191 -6.91 12.35 -1.08
N LEU A 192 -8.01 12.70 -1.75
CA LEU A 192 -9.33 12.10 -1.52
C LEU A 192 -9.39 10.62 -1.93
N THR A 193 -8.56 10.21 -2.88
CA THR A 193 -8.40 8.80 -3.27
C THR A 193 -7.99 7.93 -2.08
N ASP A 194 -7.00 8.38 -1.31
CA ASP A 194 -6.52 7.67 -0.13
C ASP A 194 -7.58 7.67 1.00
N VAL A 195 -8.31 8.78 1.16
CA VAL A 195 -9.39 8.89 2.15
C VAL A 195 -10.51 7.91 1.82
N TYR A 196 -10.92 7.79 0.55
CA TYR A 196 -11.90 6.81 0.11
C TYR A 196 -11.46 5.38 0.42
N SER A 197 -10.24 5.03 0.02
CA SER A 197 -9.68 3.69 0.25
C SER A 197 -9.58 3.36 1.75
N LEU A 198 -9.21 4.34 2.58
CA LEU A 198 -9.21 4.19 4.04
C LEU A 198 -10.64 3.95 4.59
N GLY A 199 -11.64 4.61 4.03
CA GLY A 199 -13.06 4.35 4.35
C GLY A 199 -13.47 2.91 4.05
N ILE A 200 -13.05 2.36 2.91
CA ILE A 200 -13.30 0.95 2.57
C ILE A 200 -12.62 -0.01 3.54
N VAL A 201 -11.38 0.28 3.94
CA VAL A 201 -10.64 -0.50 4.96
C VAL A 201 -11.38 -0.47 6.30
N ALA A 202 -11.82 0.72 6.75
CA ALA A 202 -12.58 0.89 7.98
C ALA A 202 -13.90 0.10 7.96
N TYR A 203 -14.63 0.19 6.85
CA TYR A 203 -15.88 -0.56 6.67
C TYR A 203 -15.62 -2.07 6.79
N GLU A 204 -14.62 -2.61 6.09
CA GLU A 204 -14.29 -4.03 6.14
C GLU A 204 -13.92 -4.47 7.56
N ALA A 205 -13.11 -3.69 8.26
CA ALA A 205 -12.68 -4.00 9.63
C ALA A 205 -13.85 -4.00 10.63
N LEU A 206 -14.83 -3.12 10.43
CA LEU A 206 -16.03 -3.01 11.28
C LEU A 206 -17.10 -4.06 10.93
N ALA A 207 -17.32 -4.32 9.64
CA ALA A 207 -18.40 -5.19 9.16
C ALA A 207 -17.98 -6.65 8.92
N GLY A 208 -16.67 -6.95 8.94
CA GLY A 208 -16.11 -8.26 8.62
C GLY A 208 -16.22 -8.63 7.13
N LYS A 209 -16.64 -7.69 6.31
CA LYS A 209 -16.81 -7.87 4.86
C LYS A 209 -16.68 -6.52 4.15
N ARG A 210 -16.17 -6.54 2.93
CA ARG A 210 -16.08 -5.34 2.09
C ARG A 210 -17.46 -4.85 1.65
N PRO A 211 -17.64 -3.53 1.48
CA PRO A 211 -18.92 -2.95 1.08
C PRO A 211 -19.34 -3.37 -0.33
N PHE A 212 -18.38 -3.43 -1.27
CA PHE A 212 -18.65 -3.77 -2.66
C PHE A 212 -18.13 -5.16 -2.99
N ARG A 213 -18.94 -5.96 -3.66
CA ARG A 213 -18.65 -7.33 -4.08
C ARG A 213 -19.16 -7.54 -5.50
N GLY A 214 -18.60 -8.50 -6.20
CA GLY A 214 -19.01 -8.84 -7.56
C GLY A 214 -18.34 -10.13 -8.04
N GLU A 215 -18.88 -10.74 -9.08
CA GLU A 215 -18.36 -11.96 -9.68
C GLU A 215 -17.06 -11.73 -10.47
N SER A 216 -16.74 -10.48 -10.77
CA SER A 216 -15.51 -10.10 -11.46
C SER A 216 -14.93 -8.81 -10.88
N GLN A 217 -13.65 -8.57 -11.15
CA GLN A 217 -12.99 -7.32 -10.76
C GLN A 217 -13.67 -6.09 -11.40
N VAL A 218 -14.14 -6.22 -12.63
CA VAL A 218 -14.88 -5.17 -13.33
C VAL A 218 -16.20 -4.87 -12.63
N ALA A 219 -16.94 -5.90 -12.19
CA ALA A 219 -18.19 -5.72 -11.45
C ALA A 219 -17.95 -4.98 -10.12
N ILE A 220 -16.88 -5.32 -9.39
CA ILE A 220 -16.50 -4.62 -8.14
C ILE A 220 -16.16 -3.16 -8.43
N ALA A 221 -15.36 -2.88 -9.45
CA ALA A 221 -15.00 -1.51 -9.81
C ALA A 221 -16.22 -0.68 -10.23
N MET A 222 -17.15 -1.28 -10.97
CA MET A 222 -18.40 -0.61 -11.37
C MET A 222 -19.29 -0.32 -10.16
N ALA A 223 -19.36 -1.22 -9.17
CA ALA A 223 -20.06 -0.99 -7.93
C ALA A 223 -19.46 0.20 -7.16
N GLN A 224 -18.13 0.29 -7.07
CA GLN A 224 -17.43 1.44 -6.47
C GLN A 224 -17.75 2.78 -7.15
N ILE A 225 -17.99 2.79 -8.47
CA ILE A 225 -18.33 3.99 -9.22
C ILE A 225 -19.81 4.39 -9.03
N LYS A 226 -20.73 3.41 -8.97
CA LYS A 226 -22.16 3.63 -9.13
C LYS A 226 -22.99 3.47 -7.86
N GLU A 227 -22.48 2.72 -6.88
CA GLU A 227 -23.27 2.33 -5.72
C GLU A 227 -22.82 3.08 -4.46
N ALA A 228 -23.76 3.38 -3.58
CA ALA A 228 -23.44 3.79 -2.22
C ALA A 228 -23.05 2.56 -1.38
N PRO A 229 -22.09 2.70 -0.44
CA PRO A 229 -21.79 1.59 0.46
C PRO A 229 -23.02 1.21 1.28
N PRO A 230 -23.27 -0.09 1.50
CA PRO A 230 -24.35 -0.53 2.37
C PRO A 230 -24.19 0.05 3.79
N ALA A 231 -25.30 0.23 4.50
CA ALA A 231 -25.23 0.66 5.89
C ALA A 231 -24.43 -0.33 6.74
N LEU A 232 -23.62 0.20 7.66
CA LEU A 232 -22.92 -0.63 8.65
C LEU A 232 -23.92 -1.36 9.55
N PRO A 233 -23.57 -2.56 10.06
CA PRO A 233 -24.44 -3.32 10.97
C PRO A 233 -24.88 -2.49 12.19
N SER A 234 -26.14 -2.71 12.63
CA SER A 234 -26.70 -2.00 13.80
C SER A 234 -25.99 -2.31 15.13
N SER A 235 -25.18 -3.38 15.18
CA SER A 235 -24.33 -3.71 16.31
C SER A 235 -23.17 -2.72 16.52
N ILE A 236 -22.86 -1.88 15.50
CA ILE A 236 -21.85 -0.84 15.58
C ILE A 236 -22.50 0.42 16.16
N PRO A 237 -21.80 1.12 17.10
CA PRO A 237 -22.31 2.35 17.69
C PRO A 237 -22.75 3.37 16.64
N GLU A 238 -23.86 4.09 16.92
CA GLU A 238 -24.46 5.01 15.96
C GLU A 238 -23.52 6.12 15.54
N GLU A 239 -22.71 6.65 16.47
CA GLU A 239 -21.73 7.69 16.21
C GLU A 239 -20.68 7.23 15.17
N VAL A 240 -20.30 5.94 15.23
CA VAL A 240 -19.33 5.36 14.28
C VAL A 240 -19.96 5.11 12.91
N ARG A 241 -21.27 4.76 12.89
CA ARG A 241 -21.99 4.54 11.63
C ARG A 241 -22.26 5.82 10.84
N LYS A 242 -22.16 6.99 11.49
CA LYS A 242 -22.36 8.33 10.90
C LYS A 242 -21.06 8.98 10.40
N LEU A 243 -19.90 8.41 10.72
CA LEU A 243 -18.60 8.84 10.19
C LEU A 243 -18.42 8.40 8.74
#